data_1981c0d98a22cfc5c4658dea117c611d
#
_entry.id   1981c0d98a22cfc5c4658dea117c611d
#
_cell.length_a   1.000
_cell.length_b   1.000
_cell.length_c   1.000
_cell.angle_alpha   90.00
_cell.angle_beta   90.00
_cell.angle_gamma   90.00
#
_symmetry.space_group_name_H-M   'P 1'
#
loop_
_entity.id
_entity.type
_entity.pdbx_description
1 polymer ?
#
loop_
_entity_poly.entity_id
_entity_poly.type
_entity_poly.pdbx_seq_one_letter_code
_entity_poly.pdbx_strand_id
1 'polypeptide(L)'
;MKPGWTRLGSAARYTRDKLTLREDAWRLPDGQDVVYPVLAVGVTVGVLPFVDDARVLLVGQFRHLQDAISWELPGGALSGEDPIAAAQRELR
;
A
#
# COMPACT_ATOMS: atom_id res chain seq x y z
N MET A 1 15.49 5.89 -12.31
CA MET A 1 16.54 6.93 -12.32
C MET A 1 16.32 7.89 -11.18
N LYS A 2 17.38 8.34 -10.51
CA LYS A 2 17.30 9.30 -9.41
C LYS A 2 18.01 10.59 -9.80
N PRO A 3 17.38 11.49 -10.52
CA PRO A 3 18.04 12.67 -11.07
C PRO A 3 18.51 13.62 -9.95
N GLY A 4 19.71 13.39 -9.43
CA GLY A 4 20.32 14.24 -8.41
C GLY A 4 19.89 13.99 -6.97
N TRP A 5 18.99 13.05 -6.71
CA TRP A 5 18.60 12.66 -5.35
C TRP A 5 19.55 11.61 -4.80
N THR A 6 20.02 11.81 -3.57
CA THR A 6 20.89 10.84 -2.90
C THR A 6 20.26 10.39 -1.59
N ARG A 7 20.11 9.08 -1.44
CA ARG A 7 19.62 8.51 -0.18
C ARG A 7 20.74 8.52 0.84
N LEU A 8 20.49 9.15 1.99
CA LEU A 8 21.48 9.25 3.07
C LEU A 8 21.31 8.16 4.11
N GLY A 9 20.10 7.70 4.33
CA GLY A 9 19.84 6.64 5.30
C GLY A 9 18.37 6.47 5.59
N SER A 10 18.08 5.49 6.44
CA SER A 10 16.73 5.18 6.86
C SER A 10 16.76 4.65 8.29
N ALA A 11 15.79 5.04 9.10
CA ALA A 11 15.69 4.57 10.48
C ALA A 11 14.25 4.18 10.79
N ALA A 12 14.05 2.93 11.21
CA ALA A 12 12.75 2.47 11.69
C ALA A 12 12.46 3.08 13.04
N ARG A 13 11.27 3.68 13.20
CA ARG A 13 10.84 4.31 14.46
C ARG A 13 9.78 3.51 15.17
N TYR A 14 8.98 2.75 14.45
CA TYR A 14 7.95 1.89 15.01
C TYR A 14 7.68 0.76 14.03
N THR A 15 7.63 -0.46 14.55
CA THR A 15 7.32 -1.65 13.73
C THR A 15 6.33 -2.51 14.48
N ARG A 16 5.27 -2.91 13.79
CA ARG A 16 4.31 -3.88 14.32
C ARG A 16 3.73 -4.68 13.16
N ASP A 17 3.91 -6.00 13.20
CA ASP A 17 3.50 -6.90 12.13
C ASP A 17 4.13 -6.45 10.80
N LYS A 18 3.32 -6.18 9.77
CA LYS A 18 3.82 -5.71 8.47
C LYS A 18 3.92 -4.19 8.37
N LEU A 19 3.58 -3.48 9.45
CA LEU A 19 3.60 -2.03 9.46
C LEU A 19 4.91 -1.51 10.02
N THR A 20 5.56 -0.62 9.31
CA THR A 20 6.75 0.09 9.78
C THR A 20 6.58 1.57 9.52
N LEU A 21 6.76 2.37 10.58
CA LEU A 21 6.96 3.81 10.44
C LEU A 21 8.46 4.05 10.45
N ARG A 22 8.98 4.61 9.38
CA ARG A 22 10.40 4.90 9.27
C ARG A 22 10.62 6.35 8.86
N GLU A 23 11.83 6.83 9.05
CA GLU A 23 12.25 8.13 8.57
C GLU A 23 13.38 7.92 7.57
N ASP A 24 13.19 8.42 6.35
CA ASP A 24 14.17 8.34 5.28
C ASP A 24 14.81 9.70 5.08
N ALA A 25 16.15 9.74 5.12
CA ALA A 25 16.91 10.95 4.89
C ALA A 25 17.42 10.99 3.46
N TRP A 26 17.20 12.10 2.80
CA TRP A 26 17.57 12.31 1.41
C TRP A 26 18.31 13.63 1.24
N ARG A 27 19.25 13.66 0.30
CA ARG A 27 19.85 14.91 -0.19
C ARG A 27 19.26 15.25 -1.53
N LEU A 28 18.68 16.43 -1.62
CA LEU A 28 18.06 16.93 -2.84
C LEU A 28 19.11 17.38 -3.85
N PRO A 29 18.72 17.57 -5.12
CA PRO A 29 19.64 18.05 -6.15
C PRO A 29 20.29 19.39 -5.83
N ASP A 30 19.63 20.25 -5.05
CA ASP A 30 20.17 21.55 -4.64
C ASP A 30 21.12 21.47 -3.43
N GLY A 31 21.37 20.26 -2.91
CA GLY A 31 22.23 20.03 -1.76
C GLY A 31 21.54 20.09 -0.40
N GLN A 32 20.26 20.38 -0.36
CA GLN A 32 19.48 20.41 0.88
C GLN A 32 19.18 19.01 1.38
N ASP A 33 19.36 18.78 2.68
CA ASP A 33 19.02 17.50 3.30
C ASP A 33 17.62 17.58 3.92
N VAL A 34 16.81 16.55 3.68
CA VAL A 34 15.44 16.47 4.18
C VAL A 34 15.18 15.09 4.76
N VAL A 35 14.23 15.01 5.69
CA VAL A 35 13.79 13.75 6.28
C VAL A 35 12.30 13.58 5.99
N TYR A 36 11.95 12.44 5.42
CA TYR A 36 10.56 12.10 5.11
C TYR A 36 10.07 10.98 6.01
N PRO A 37 8.93 11.15 6.67
CA PRO A 37 8.26 10.01 7.30
C PRO A 37 7.61 9.14 6.24
N VAL A 38 7.81 7.83 6.35
CA VAL A 38 7.25 6.84 5.42
C VAL A 38 6.54 5.76 6.22
N LEU A 39 5.31 5.49 5.85
CA LEU A 39 4.54 4.39 6.43
C LEU A 39 4.53 3.24 5.43
N ALA A 40 5.25 2.16 5.77
CA ALA A 40 5.31 0.97 4.96
C ALA A 40 4.34 -0.06 5.53
N VAL A 41 3.38 -0.50 4.73
CA VAL A 41 2.30 -1.40 5.19
C VAL A 41 2.30 -2.74 4.45
N GLY A 42 3.32 -3.01 3.66
CA GLY A 42 3.37 -4.20 2.83
C GLY A 42 2.66 -4.00 1.49
N VAL A 43 2.50 -5.08 0.77
CA VAL A 43 1.89 -5.08 -0.56
C VAL A 43 0.47 -5.61 -0.45
N THR A 44 -0.47 -4.93 -1.11
CA THR A 44 -1.86 -5.38 -1.22
C THR A 44 -2.22 -5.57 -2.67
N VAL A 45 -3.25 -6.37 -2.92
CA VAL A 45 -3.82 -6.55 -4.25
C VAL A 45 -5.28 -6.16 -4.22
N GLY A 46 -5.76 -5.59 -5.32
CA GLY A 46 -7.17 -5.31 -5.54
C GLY A 46 -7.61 -5.95 -6.84
N VAL A 47 -8.89 -6.26 -6.94
CA VAL A 47 -9.49 -6.89 -8.11
C VAL A 47 -10.61 -6.00 -8.62
N LEU A 48 -10.68 -5.84 -9.93
CA LEU A 48 -11.81 -5.17 -10.59
C LEU A 48 -12.63 -6.23 -11.31
N PRO A 49 -13.59 -6.87 -10.61
CA PRO A 49 -14.34 -7.97 -11.18
C PRO A 49 -15.51 -7.45 -12.03
N PHE A 50 -15.46 -7.73 -13.32
CA PHE A 50 -16.55 -7.38 -14.23
C PHE A 50 -17.63 -8.44 -14.19
N VAL A 51 -18.86 -8.01 -13.94
CA VAL A 51 -20.04 -8.88 -14.02
C VAL A 51 -20.49 -8.99 -15.47
N ASP A 52 -20.38 -7.86 -16.20
CA ASP A 52 -20.60 -7.78 -17.65
C ASP A 52 -19.81 -6.57 -18.18
N ASP A 53 -20.08 -6.16 -19.42
CA ASP A 53 -19.31 -5.09 -20.09
C ASP A 53 -19.48 -3.72 -19.43
N ALA A 54 -20.50 -3.53 -18.59
CA ALA A 54 -20.86 -2.22 -18.05
C ALA A 54 -20.85 -2.15 -16.52
N ARG A 55 -20.69 -3.28 -15.81
CA ARG A 55 -20.83 -3.33 -14.36
C ARG A 55 -19.70 -4.08 -13.71
N VAL A 56 -19.30 -3.60 -12.52
CA VAL A 56 -18.31 -4.26 -11.68
C VAL A 56 -18.96 -4.61 -10.33
N LEU A 57 -18.38 -5.62 -9.68
CA LEU A 57 -18.82 -6.02 -8.34
C LEU A 57 -18.03 -5.27 -7.28
N LEU A 58 -18.73 -4.69 -6.33
CA LEU A 58 -18.12 -4.09 -5.14
C LEU A 58 -18.56 -4.87 -3.91
N VAL A 59 -17.71 -4.89 -2.89
CA VAL A 59 -18.03 -5.49 -1.59
C VAL A 59 -18.24 -4.39 -0.57
N GLY A 60 -19.24 -4.55 0.30
CA GLY A 60 -19.50 -3.63 1.40
C GLY A 60 -18.89 -4.19 2.68
N GLN A 61 -18.03 -3.39 3.32
CA GLN A 61 -17.39 -3.77 4.57
C GLN A 61 -17.44 -2.63 5.56
N PHE A 62 -17.65 -2.97 6.83
CA PHE A 62 -17.52 -1.98 7.89
C PHE A 62 -16.05 -1.59 8.07
N ARG A 63 -15.77 -0.31 7.98
CA ARG A 63 -14.43 0.24 8.22
C ARG A 63 -14.46 1.10 9.47
N HIS A 64 -13.77 0.67 10.52
CA HIS A 64 -13.84 1.30 11.82
C HIS A 64 -13.30 2.73 11.83
N LEU A 65 -12.32 3.06 10.97
CA LEU A 65 -11.80 4.42 10.89
C LEU A 65 -12.84 5.41 10.36
N GLN A 66 -13.69 4.99 9.44
CA GLN A 66 -14.78 5.81 8.91
C GLN A 66 -16.07 5.64 9.70
N ASP A 67 -16.14 4.60 10.55
CA ASP A 67 -17.34 4.22 11.30
C ASP A 67 -18.56 4.08 10.36
N ALA A 68 -18.33 3.41 9.24
CA ALA A 68 -19.34 3.27 8.19
C ALA A 68 -19.05 2.07 7.30
N ILE A 69 -20.06 1.65 6.55
CA ILE A 69 -19.88 0.67 5.48
C ILE A 69 -19.21 1.37 4.30
N SER A 70 -18.11 0.81 3.84
CA SER A 70 -17.40 1.27 2.65
C SER A 70 -17.62 0.27 1.52
N TRP A 71 -17.94 0.78 0.32
CA TRP A 71 -18.10 -0.05 -0.88
C TRP A 71 -16.77 -0.05 -1.62
N GLU A 72 -16.16 -1.22 -1.74
CA GLU A 72 -14.77 -1.36 -2.13
C GLU A 72 -14.61 -2.46 -3.17
N LEU A 73 -13.50 -2.38 -3.91
CA LEU A 73 -13.06 -3.51 -4.72
C LEU A 73 -12.62 -4.66 -3.80
N PRO A 74 -12.91 -5.92 -4.18
CA PRO A 74 -12.33 -7.06 -3.46
C PRO A 74 -10.81 -6.98 -3.47
N GLY A 75 -10.19 -7.30 -2.34
CA GLY A 75 -8.74 -7.25 -2.25
C GLY A 75 -8.26 -7.59 -0.86
N GLY A 76 -6.95 -7.67 -0.71
CA GLY A 76 -6.34 -7.98 0.56
C GLY A 76 -4.83 -7.95 0.50
N ALA A 77 -4.22 -8.29 1.63
CA ALA A 77 -2.77 -8.26 1.77
C ALA A 77 -2.13 -9.44 1.02
N LEU A 78 -0.98 -9.15 0.42
CA LEU A 78 -0.15 -10.16 -0.20
C LEU A 78 0.68 -10.86 0.88
N SER A 79 0.64 -12.19 0.91
CA SER A 79 1.32 -12.99 1.93
C SER A 79 2.45 -13.84 1.31
N GLY A 80 3.26 -13.23 0.46
CA GLY A 80 4.39 -13.88 -0.16
C GLY A 80 4.05 -14.69 -1.42
N GLU A 81 2.78 -14.80 -1.77
CA GLU A 81 2.36 -15.47 -3.00
C GLU A 81 2.46 -14.54 -4.21
N ASP A 82 2.33 -15.12 -5.39
CA ASP A 82 2.21 -14.36 -6.63
C ASP A 82 1.00 -13.42 -6.58
N PRO A 83 1.10 -12.16 -7.04
CA PRO A 83 -0.02 -11.21 -7.00
C PRO A 83 -1.29 -11.70 -7.70
N ILE A 84 -1.16 -12.42 -8.81
CA ILE A 84 -2.34 -12.96 -9.52
C ILE A 84 -3.02 -14.05 -8.67
N ALA A 85 -2.25 -14.92 -8.02
CA ALA A 85 -2.81 -15.93 -7.14
C ALA A 85 -3.51 -15.31 -5.93
N ALA A 86 -2.94 -14.26 -5.36
CA ALA A 86 -3.56 -13.52 -4.27
C ALA A 86 -4.88 -12.88 -4.70
N ALA A 87 -4.92 -12.28 -5.88
CA ALA A 87 -6.13 -11.68 -6.42
C ALA A 87 -7.23 -12.72 -6.64
N GLN A 88 -6.88 -13.91 -7.15
CA GLN A 88 -7.83 -15.01 -7.32
C GLN A 88 -8.37 -15.50 -5.99
N ARG A 89 -7.51 -15.58 -4.96
CA ARG A 89 -7.95 -15.96 -3.61
C ARG A 89 -8.96 -14.96 -3.05
N GLU A 90 -8.74 -13.68 -3.23
CA GLU A 90 -9.61 -12.63 -2.72
C GLU A 90 -10.97 -12.56 -3.42
N LEU A 91 -11.12 -13.19 -4.59
CA LEU A 91 -12.40 -13.29 -5.29
C LEU A 91 -13.29 -14.43 -4.80
N ARG A 92 -12.77 -15.31 -3.99
CA ARG A 92 -13.52 -16.51 -3.53
C ARG A 92 -14.47 -16.25 -2.37
#